data_f63868e8cf01cfa5f3e6466d9df0205f
#
_entry.id   f63868e8cf01cfa5f3e6466d9df0205f
#
_cell.length_a   1.000
_cell.length_b   1.000
_cell.length_c   1.000
_cell.angle_alpha   90.00
_cell.angle_beta   90.00
_cell.angle_gamma   90.00
#
_symmetry.space_group_name_H-M   'P 1'
#
loop_
_entity.id
_entity.type
_entity.pdbx_description
1 polymer ?
#
loop_
_entity_poly.entity_id
_entity_poly.type
_entity_poly.pdbx_seq_one_letter_code
_entity_poly.pdbx_strand_id
1 'polypeptide(L)'
;MKHLNNFNIENIKSSFNDPKKPYRYVVIDDFFNIETCNKFSESYPMVDDNRWYRFRDTFHGEDNVFEKGMMGISNIDQLPPTCLEIINELNSEKFLNILKNII
;
A
#
# COMPACT_ATOMS: atom_id res chain seq x y z
N MET A 1 3.49 -15.58 4.87
CA MET A 1 2.70 -14.36 5.14
C MET A 1 1.24 -14.65 4.83
N LYS A 2 0.34 -14.04 5.56
CA LYS A 2 -1.10 -14.35 5.46
C LYS A 2 -1.77 -13.73 4.22
N HIS A 3 -1.37 -12.53 3.86
CA HIS A 3 -2.05 -11.73 2.83
C HIS A 3 -1.30 -11.68 1.50
N LEU A 4 -0.01 -11.84 1.53
CA LEU A 4 0.81 -11.79 0.33
C LEU A 4 0.96 -13.19 -0.28
N ASN A 5 0.96 -13.23 -1.61
CA ASN A 5 1.30 -14.45 -2.33
C ASN A 5 2.80 -14.74 -2.19
N ASN A 6 3.18 -15.98 -2.49
CA ASN A 6 4.59 -16.34 -2.56
C ASN A 6 5.19 -15.76 -3.84
N PHE A 7 6.36 -15.15 -3.71
CA PHE A 7 7.06 -14.55 -4.84
C PHE A 7 8.28 -15.36 -5.21
N ASN A 8 8.58 -15.38 -6.49
CA ASN A 8 9.90 -15.81 -6.94
C ASN A 8 10.86 -14.62 -6.78
N ILE A 9 11.57 -14.57 -5.66
CA ILE A 9 12.45 -13.46 -5.31
C ILE A 9 13.57 -13.28 -6.34
N GLU A 10 14.12 -14.36 -6.86
CA GLU A 10 15.20 -14.29 -7.85
C GLU A 10 14.73 -13.64 -9.16
N ASN A 11 13.53 -13.96 -9.61
CA ASN A 11 12.96 -13.32 -10.80
C ASN A 11 12.67 -11.84 -10.56
N ILE A 12 12.14 -11.50 -9.39
CA ILE A 12 11.85 -10.11 -9.03
C ILE A 12 13.14 -9.30 -8.96
N LYS A 13 14.15 -9.83 -8.30
CA LYS A 13 15.47 -9.21 -8.18
C LYS A 13 16.12 -8.98 -9.54
N SER A 14 16.05 -9.98 -10.42
CA SER A 14 16.60 -9.89 -11.78
C SER A 14 15.86 -8.79 -12.58
N SER A 15 14.55 -8.73 -12.48
CA SER A 15 13.76 -7.70 -13.17
C SER A 15 14.07 -6.30 -12.63
N PHE A 16 14.18 -6.16 -11.31
CA PHE A 16 14.51 -4.89 -10.67
C PHE A 16 15.87 -4.35 -11.10
N ASN A 17 16.84 -5.23 -11.28
CA ASN A 17 18.21 -4.88 -11.66
C ASN A 17 18.48 -4.95 -13.17
N ASP A 18 17.46 -5.05 -14.00
CA ASP A 18 17.61 -5.12 -15.45
C ASP A 18 18.27 -3.84 -15.98
N PRO A 19 19.48 -3.95 -16.58
CA PRO A 19 20.22 -2.77 -17.05
C PRO A 19 19.57 -2.07 -18.25
N LYS A 20 18.61 -2.72 -18.91
CA LYS A 20 17.88 -2.14 -20.06
C LYS A 20 16.82 -1.14 -19.64
N LYS A 21 16.43 -1.13 -18.35
CA LYS A 21 15.43 -0.19 -17.84
C LYS A 21 16.04 1.19 -17.62
N PRO A 22 15.29 2.28 -17.88
CA PRO A 22 15.78 3.65 -17.68
C PRO A 22 16.04 3.99 -16.20
N TYR A 23 15.34 3.31 -15.28
CA TYR A 23 15.55 3.36 -13.83
C TYR A 23 15.12 2.04 -13.23
N ARG A 24 15.50 1.79 -11.99
CA ARG A 24 15.17 0.53 -11.32
C ARG A 24 13.71 0.53 -10.86
N TYR A 25 12.98 -0.46 -11.32
CA TYR A 25 11.61 -0.73 -10.86
C TYR A 25 11.27 -2.19 -11.15
N VAL A 26 10.24 -2.68 -10.48
CA VAL A 26 9.64 -3.97 -10.77
C VAL A 26 8.13 -3.91 -10.53
N VAL A 27 7.38 -4.59 -11.36
CA VAL A 27 5.95 -4.79 -11.20
C VAL A 27 5.72 -6.22 -10.72
N ILE A 28 4.99 -6.37 -9.64
CA ILE A 28 4.68 -7.67 -9.05
C ILE A 28 3.18 -7.89 -9.21
N ASP A 29 2.82 -8.75 -10.16
CA ASP A 29 1.44 -9.16 -10.35
C ASP A 29 1.02 -10.13 -9.25
N ASP A 30 -0.29 -10.15 -8.96
CA ASP A 30 -0.85 -11.02 -7.92
C ASP A 30 -0.13 -10.88 -6.58
N PHE A 31 0.15 -9.64 -6.19
CA PHE A 31 0.87 -9.33 -4.97
C PHE A 31 0.12 -9.80 -3.73
N PHE A 32 -1.17 -9.52 -3.65
CA PHE A 32 -2.04 -10.04 -2.58
C PHE A 32 -2.78 -11.28 -3.05
N ASN A 33 -3.07 -12.20 -2.13
CA ASN A 33 -3.93 -13.32 -2.46
C ASN A 33 -5.37 -12.83 -2.69
N ILE A 34 -6.14 -13.62 -3.44
CA ILE A 34 -7.47 -13.21 -3.87
C ILE A 34 -8.44 -13.05 -2.69
N GLU A 35 -8.31 -13.86 -1.66
CA GLU A 35 -9.15 -13.75 -0.47
C GLU A 35 -8.93 -12.41 0.24
N THR A 36 -7.68 -11.99 0.36
CA THR A 36 -7.32 -10.69 0.94
C THR A 36 -7.87 -9.54 0.08
N CYS A 37 -7.75 -9.63 -1.24
CA CYS A 37 -8.31 -8.62 -2.12
C CYS A 37 -9.82 -8.46 -1.93
N ASN A 38 -10.54 -9.57 -1.82
CA ASN A 38 -11.98 -9.55 -1.62
C ASN A 38 -12.35 -8.94 -0.26
N LYS A 39 -11.68 -9.34 0.80
CA LYS A 39 -11.92 -8.79 2.15
C LYS A 39 -11.59 -7.30 2.21
N PHE A 40 -10.52 -6.89 1.58
CA PHE A 40 -10.13 -5.48 1.52
C PHE A 40 -11.20 -4.66 0.79
N SER A 41 -11.65 -5.14 -0.35
CA SER A 41 -12.69 -4.48 -1.13
C SER A 41 -14.00 -4.34 -0.38
N GLU A 42 -14.41 -5.40 0.32
CA GLU A 42 -15.67 -5.41 1.10
C GLU A 42 -15.62 -4.48 2.30
N SER A 43 -14.45 -4.35 2.94
CA SER A 43 -14.28 -3.55 4.16
C SER A 43 -13.86 -2.12 3.89
N TYR A 44 -13.56 -1.77 2.65
CA TYR A 44 -13.08 -0.45 2.28
C TYR A 44 -14.13 0.61 2.59
N PRO A 45 -13.81 1.68 3.35
CA PRO A 45 -14.80 2.67 3.74
C PRO A 45 -15.38 3.42 2.54
N MET A 46 -16.70 3.66 2.58
CA MET A 46 -17.38 4.46 1.57
C MET A 46 -16.87 5.91 1.62
N VAL A 47 -17.03 6.62 0.52
CA VAL A 47 -16.54 8.00 0.36
C VAL A 47 -17.12 8.98 1.38
N ASP A 48 -18.31 8.70 1.89
CA ASP A 48 -19.02 9.51 2.89
C ASP A 48 -18.76 9.05 4.33
N ASP A 49 -17.93 8.05 4.53
CA ASP A 49 -17.58 7.56 5.87
C ASP A 49 -16.84 8.67 6.64
N ASN A 50 -17.24 8.90 7.89
CA ASN A 50 -16.69 9.97 8.72
C ASN A 50 -15.25 9.72 9.18
N ARG A 51 -14.72 8.51 8.99
CA ARG A 51 -13.33 8.20 9.31
C ARG A 51 -12.35 8.85 8.34
N TRP A 52 -12.79 9.25 7.14
CA TRP A 52 -11.94 9.88 6.17
C TRP A 52 -11.55 11.29 6.60
N TYR A 53 -10.25 11.57 6.55
CA TYR A 53 -9.68 12.90 6.70
C TYR A 53 -9.47 13.50 5.32
N ARG A 54 -9.93 14.74 5.12
CA ARG A 54 -9.73 15.46 3.86
C ARG A 54 -8.46 16.28 3.93
N PHE A 55 -7.56 16.07 3.01
CA PHE A 55 -6.32 16.81 2.94
C PHE A 55 -6.57 18.22 2.42
N ARG A 56 -5.94 19.19 3.06
CA ARG A 56 -5.97 20.59 2.67
C ARG A 56 -4.54 21.11 2.64
N ASP A 57 -4.23 21.93 1.62
CA ASP A 57 -2.97 22.62 1.59
C ASP A 57 -3.09 23.89 2.45
N THR A 58 -2.38 23.90 3.57
CA THR A 58 -2.32 25.04 4.47
C THR A 58 -1.05 25.87 4.28
N PHE A 59 -0.21 25.50 3.32
CA PHE A 59 1.09 26.12 3.10
C PHE A 59 0.98 27.61 2.77
N HIS A 60 -0.07 28.01 2.08
CA HIS A 60 -0.33 29.40 1.71
C HIS A 60 -1.33 30.11 2.64
N GLY A 61 -1.65 29.52 3.77
CA GLY A 61 -2.60 30.11 4.72
C GLY A 61 -4.05 30.12 4.26
N GLU A 62 -4.37 29.52 3.16
CA GLU A 62 -5.72 29.37 2.64
C GLU A 62 -6.13 27.91 2.68
N ASP A 63 -7.44 27.65 2.77
CA ASP A 63 -8.01 26.34 2.52
C ASP A 63 -7.85 26.02 1.04
N ASN A 64 -6.64 25.80 0.62
CA ASN A 64 -6.36 25.46 -0.76
C ASN A 64 -6.79 24.04 -1.02
N VAL A 65 -7.68 23.86 -1.98
CA VAL A 65 -8.19 22.58 -2.41
C VAL A 65 -7.25 21.96 -3.43
N PHE A 66 -5.94 22.15 -3.25
CA PHE A 66 -4.91 21.62 -4.15
C PHE A 66 -5.04 20.13 -4.35
N GLU A 67 -5.35 19.42 -3.27
CA GLU A 67 -5.57 17.98 -3.30
C GLU A 67 -7.05 17.64 -3.17
N LYS A 68 -7.87 18.34 -3.92
CA LYS A 68 -9.31 18.13 -3.96
C LYS A 68 -9.65 16.70 -4.33
N GLY A 69 -10.42 16.05 -3.47
CA GLY A 69 -10.78 14.66 -3.64
C GLY A 69 -9.82 13.68 -2.98
N MET A 70 -8.70 14.16 -2.46
CA MET A 70 -7.77 13.33 -1.71
C MET A 70 -8.20 13.20 -0.26
N MET A 71 -8.30 11.96 0.21
CA MET A 71 -8.71 11.64 1.58
C MET A 71 -7.82 10.54 2.14
N GLY A 72 -7.66 10.53 3.46
CA GLY A 72 -6.89 9.51 4.14
C GLY A 72 -7.44 9.20 5.52
N ILE A 73 -7.02 8.08 6.05
CA ILE A 73 -7.30 7.69 7.43
C ILE A 73 -5.93 7.48 8.10
N SER A 74 -5.59 8.35 9.04
CA SER A 74 -4.31 8.30 9.74
C SER A 74 -4.39 7.64 11.11
N ASN A 75 -5.58 7.55 11.68
CA ASN A 75 -5.78 6.91 12.98
C ASN A 75 -5.93 5.40 12.81
N ILE A 76 -4.98 4.64 13.35
CA ILE A 76 -4.97 3.17 13.28
C ILE A 76 -6.27 2.56 13.81
N ASP A 77 -6.85 3.14 14.86
CA ASP A 77 -8.08 2.63 15.47
C ASP A 77 -9.30 2.76 14.55
N GLN A 78 -9.21 3.58 13.53
CA GLN A 78 -10.28 3.78 12.55
C GLN A 78 -10.12 2.92 11.29
N LEU A 79 -9.01 2.21 11.16
CA LEU A 79 -8.78 1.34 10.00
C LEU A 79 -9.62 0.06 10.10
N PRO A 80 -10.21 -0.38 8.99
CA PRO A 80 -10.80 -1.72 8.94
C PRO A 80 -9.78 -2.80 9.33
N PRO A 81 -10.19 -3.89 10.00
CA PRO A 81 -9.26 -4.92 10.45
C PRO A 81 -8.37 -5.50 9.34
N THR A 82 -8.91 -5.73 8.16
CA THR A 82 -8.13 -6.25 7.04
C THR A 82 -7.05 -5.26 6.59
N CYS A 83 -7.38 -3.96 6.54
CA CYS A 83 -6.40 -2.93 6.20
C CYS A 83 -5.26 -2.89 7.23
N LEU A 84 -5.59 -2.95 8.52
CA LEU A 84 -4.59 -2.96 9.58
C LEU A 84 -3.69 -4.18 9.50
N GLU A 85 -4.25 -5.35 9.24
CA GLU A 85 -3.48 -6.59 9.06
C GLU A 85 -2.49 -6.47 7.88
N ILE A 86 -2.95 -5.92 6.75
CA ILE A 86 -2.09 -5.70 5.57
C ILE A 86 -0.95 -4.75 5.90
N ILE A 87 -1.23 -3.63 6.56
CA ILE A 87 -0.21 -2.67 6.95
C ILE A 87 0.82 -3.31 7.86
N ASN A 88 0.37 -4.08 8.84
CA ASN A 88 1.27 -4.78 9.76
C ASN A 88 2.13 -5.82 9.04
N GLU A 89 1.58 -6.53 8.07
CA GLU A 89 2.33 -7.50 7.28
C GLU A 89 3.40 -6.82 6.41
N LEU A 90 3.06 -5.69 5.78
CA LEU A 90 4.01 -4.92 4.99
C LEU A 90 5.12 -4.29 5.83
N ASN A 91 4.86 -4.04 7.10
CA ASN A 91 5.85 -3.55 8.06
C ASN A 91 6.55 -4.67 8.85
N SER A 92 6.23 -5.93 8.56
CA SER A 92 6.84 -7.05 9.25
C SER A 92 8.32 -7.21 8.89
N GLU A 93 9.08 -7.75 9.82
CA GLU A 93 10.50 -8.05 9.59
C GLU A 93 10.68 -9.00 8.40
N LYS A 94 9.77 -9.97 8.25
CA LYS A 94 9.81 -10.93 7.14
C LYS A 94 9.69 -10.22 5.80
N PHE A 95 8.75 -9.32 5.65
CA PHE A 95 8.57 -8.57 4.39
C PHE A 95 9.73 -7.60 4.15
N LEU A 96 10.17 -6.91 5.17
CA LEU A 96 11.32 -5.99 5.06
C LEU A 96 12.59 -6.73 4.64
N ASN A 97 12.79 -7.95 5.12
CA ASN A 97 13.92 -8.79 4.69
C ASN A 97 13.80 -9.20 3.21
N ILE A 98 12.59 -9.47 2.74
CA ILE A 98 12.35 -9.70 1.31
C ILE A 98 12.75 -8.47 0.49
N LEU A 99 12.32 -7.29 0.89
CA LEU A 99 12.69 -6.04 0.22
C LEU A 99 14.20 -5.83 0.19
N LYS A 100 14.88 -6.05 1.31
CA LYS A 100 16.34 -5.93 1.39
C LYS A 100 17.05 -6.89 0.42
N ASN A 101 16.47 -8.06 0.21
CA ASN A 101 17.05 -9.03 -0.71
C ASN A 101 16.88 -8.62 -2.18
N ILE A 102 15.81 -7.89 -2.49
CA ILE A 102 15.55 -7.40 -3.86
C ILE A 102 16.39 -6.16 -4.17
N ILE A 103 16.45 -5.25 -3.23
CA ILE A 103 17.17 -3.97 -3.35
C ILE A 103 18.65 -4.20 -3.04
#